data_77d80fbec16a7598366749f60e9e139e
#
_entry.id   77d80fbec16a7598366749f60e9e139e
#
_cell.length_a   1.000
_cell.length_b   1.000
_cell.length_c   1.000
_cell.angle_alpha   90.00
_cell.angle_beta   90.00
_cell.angle_gamma   90.00
#
_symmetry.space_group_name_H-M   'P 1'
#
loop_
_entity.id
_entity.type
_entity.pdbx_description
1 polymer ?
#
loop_
_entity_poly.entity_id
_entity_poly.type
_entity_poly.pdbx_seq_one_letter_code
_entity_poly.pdbx_strand_id
1 'polypeptide(L)'
;MLYVPVGLFADSRITAAWQQYLLGALTFLVLFLASLKVPRHLRAQVWTCVLVATGFEVLGSLVWGVYRYRMHNLPLFVPPGHGIVYLFGLLAAQTPLVQRYGRRVAYVVLGGASTWAALGLTLLPLVTGRFDLQGALCLPVFAYFLLRSPRWPLFAAIFIIVSELEICGTSFGNWYWMPVAPWTHIPSGNPPSVIAGGYCVIDATVLIALWLYRVGLKTIMTRITTTRIPSTGPSVRLLSARRTCSDEEVSPASANLI
;
A
#
# COMPACT_ATOMS: atom_id res chain seq x y z
N MET A 1 -3.30 -16.48 5.16
CA MET A 1 -3.61 -15.24 5.85
C MET A 1 -3.75 -15.35 7.38
N LEU A 2 -3.62 -16.54 7.97
CA LEU A 2 -3.71 -16.75 9.43
C LEU A 2 -2.71 -15.90 10.27
N TYR A 3 -1.61 -15.43 9.67
CA TYR A 3 -0.61 -14.64 10.39
C TYR A 3 -1.19 -13.33 10.97
N VAL A 4 -2.04 -12.63 10.23
CA VAL A 4 -2.60 -11.33 10.67
C VAL A 4 -3.54 -11.50 11.87
N PRO A 5 -4.59 -12.33 11.82
CA PRO A 5 -5.45 -12.56 12.98
C PRO A 5 -4.70 -13.11 14.19
N VAL A 6 -3.75 -14.03 13.99
CA VAL A 6 -2.94 -14.60 15.08
C VAL A 6 -2.05 -13.54 15.73
N GLY A 7 -1.39 -12.69 14.93
CA GLY A 7 -0.58 -11.59 15.43
C GLY A 7 -1.39 -10.55 16.22
N LEU A 8 -2.58 -10.18 15.71
CA LEU A 8 -3.50 -9.27 16.40
C LEU A 8 -4.06 -9.88 17.69
N PHE A 9 -4.43 -11.17 17.66
CA PHE A 9 -4.83 -11.87 18.88
C PHE A 9 -3.71 -11.91 19.91
N ALA A 10 -2.47 -12.18 19.50
CA ALA A 10 -1.31 -12.13 20.40
C ALA A 10 -1.12 -10.73 21.00
N ASP A 11 -1.19 -9.65 20.17
CA ASP A 11 -1.09 -8.26 20.67
C ASP A 11 -2.20 -7.93 21.67
N SER A 12 -3.43 -8.42 21.46
CA SER A 12 -4.54 -8.17 22.39
C SER A 12 -4.32 -8.74 23.80
N ARG A 13 -3.41 -9.73 23.94
CA ARG A 13 -3.04 -10.36 25.21
C ARG A 13 -1.79 -9.77 25.84
N ILE A 14 -1.09 -8.90 25.14
CA ILE A 14 0.12 -8.22 25.64
C ILE A 14 -0.25 -7.22 26.73
N THR A 15 0.47 -7.25 27.83
CA THR A 15 0.30 -6.30 28.95
C THR A 15 1.50 -5.39 29.15
N ALA A 16 2.67 -5.73 28.61
CA ALA A 16 3.90 -4.98 28.77
C ALA A 16 4.48 -4.50 27.43
N ALA A 17 4.99 -3.29 27.36
CA ALA A 17 5.52 -2.68 26.14
C ALA A 17 6.63 -3.51 25.48
N TRP A 18 7.51 -4.15 26.25
CA TRP A 18 8.60 -4.95 25.70
C TRP A 18 8.10 -6.17 24.88
N GLN A 19 6.95 -6.76 25.27
CA GLN A 19 6.33 -7.86 24.50
C GLN A 19 5.84 -7.35 23.13
N GLN A 20 5.31 -6.12 23.08
CA GLN A 20 4.90 -5.49 21.83
C GLN A 20 6.10 -5.17 20.93
N TYR A 21 7.25 -4.77 21.52
CA TYR A 21 8.50 -4.61 20.76
C TYR A 21 9.01 -5.94 20.18
N LEU A 22 8.89 -7.03 20.95
CA LEU A 22 9.26 -8.37 20.48
C LEU A 22 8.37 -8.80 19.30
N LEU A 23 7.06 -8.60 19.42
CA LEU A 23 6.11 -8.87 18.31
C LEU A 23 6.47 -8.03 17.07
N GLY A 24 6.81 -6.76 17.28
CA GLY A 24 7.27 -5.87 16.20
C GLY A 24 8.54 -6.38 15.53
N ALA A 25 9.56 -6.74 16.30
CA ALA A 25 10.81 -7.29 15.78
C ALA A 25 10.57 -8.59 14.97
N LEU A 26 9.71 -9.48 15.48
CA LEU A 26 9.32 -10.69 14.77
C LEU A 26 8.60 -10.36 13.45
N THR A 27 7.70 -9.38 13.45
CA THR A 27 6.99 -8.94 12.24
C THR A 27 7.95 -8.35 11.20
N PHE A 28 8.94 -7.56 11.63
CA PHE A 28 10.01 -7.08 10.75
C PHE A 28 10.84 -8.23 10.16
N LEU A 29 11.19 -9.22 10.98
CA LEU A 29 11.93 -10.39 10.51
C LEU A 29 11.13 -11.17 9.46
N VAL A 30 9.85 -11.41 9.70
CA VAL A 30 8.95 -12.10 8.75
C VAL A 30 8.87 -11.31 7.43
N LEU A 31 8.65 -9.99 7.48
CA LEU A 31 8.63 -9.15 6.30
C LEU A 31 9.96 -9.19 5.56
N PHE A 32 11.08 -9.05 6.28
CA PHE A 32 12.41 -9.10 5.68
C PHE A 32 12.64 -10.40 4.92
N LEU A 33 12.44 -11.56 5.58
CA LEU A 33 12.62 -12.87 4.96
C LEU A 33 11.67 -13.09 3.77
N ALA A 34 10.40 -12.70 3.89
CA ALA A 34 9.44 -12.79 2.80
C ALA A 34 9.84 -11.90 1.61
N SER A 35 10.32 -10.69 1.87
CA SER A 35 10.73 -9.75 0.84
C SER A 35 11.97 -10.22 0.05
N LEU A 36 12.80 -11.10 0.62
CA LEU A 36 13.95 -11.68 -0.10
C LEU A 36 13.53 -12.60 -1.25
N LYS A 37 12.31 -13.17 -1.18
CA LYS A 37 11.78 -14.12 -2.17
C LYS A 37 11.14 -13.44 -3.37
N VAL A 38 11.02 -12.11 -3.38
CA VAL A 38 10.42 -11.35 -4.48
C VAL A 38 11.46 -10.54 -5.25
N PRO A 39 11.20 -10.20 -6.54
CA PRO A 39 12.09 -9.38 -7.35
C PRO A 39 12.42 -8.04 -6.71
N ARG A 40 13.61 -7.49 -7.02
CA ARG A 40 14.10 -6.24 -6.42
C ARG A 40 13.14 -5.06 -6.56
N HIS A 41 12.44 -4.95 -7.69
CA HIS A 41 11.49 -3.84 -7.92
C HIS A 41 10.24 -3.96 -7.03
N LEU A 42 9.72 -5.16 -6.78
CA LEU A 42 8.61 -5.39 -5.84
C LEU A 42 9.08 -5.19 -4.40
N ARG A 43 10.29 -5.64 -4.06
CA ARG A 43 10.90 -5.39 -2.74
C ARG A 43 11.00 -3.89 -2.45
N ALA A 44 11.44 -3.09 -3.43
CA ALA A 44 11.49 -1.64 -3.29
C ALA A 44 10.09 -1.05 -3.02
N GLN A 45 9.04 -1.51 -3.73
CA GLN A 45 7.67 -1.08 -3.47
C GLN A 45 7.22 -1.43 -2.04
N VAL A 46 7.48 -2.65 -1.57
CA VAL A 46 7.12 -3.11 -0.22
C VAL A 46 7.77 -2.25 0.86
N TRP A 47 9.08 -2.01 0.77
CA TRP A 47 9.78 -1.20 1.78
C TRP A 47 9.42 0.29 1.70
N THR A 48 9.15 0.82 0.51
CA THR A 48 8.60 2.18 0.36
C THR A 48 7.21 2.26 0.96
N CYS A 49 6.38 1.20 0.80
CA CYS A 49 5.06 1.13 1.45
C CYS A 49 5.18 1.17 2.97
N VAL A 50 6.14 0.46 3.57
CA VAL A 50 6.40 0.54 5.03
C VAL A 50 6.61 1.99 5.48
N LEU A 51 7.46 2.75 4.76
CA LEU A 51 7.76 4.14 5.12
C LEU A 51 6.54 5.06 4.92
N VAL A 52 5.88 4.96 3.77
CA VAL A 52 4.72 5.78 3.44
C VAL A 52 3.56 5.50 4.39
N ALA A 53 3.24 4.22 4.62
CA ALA A 53 2.16 3.81 5.51
C ALA A 53 2.46 4.23 6.96
N THR A 54 3.71 4.14 7.43
CA THR A 54 4.10 4.66 8.74
C THR A 54 3.81 6.17 8.87
N GLY A 55 4.06 6.95 7.80
CA GLY A 55 3.69 8.37 7.76
C GLY A 55 2.18 8.58 7.90
N PHE A 56 1.36 7.80 7.20
CA PHE A 56 -0.09 7.84 7.33
C PHE A 56 -0.57 7.40 8.72
N GLU A 57 0.08 6.39 9.33
CA GLU A 57 -0.21 5.96 10.70
C GLU A 57 0.07 7.06 11.73
N VAL A 58 1.22 7.71 11.63
CA VAL A 58 1.56 8.85 12.50
C VAL A 58 0.53 9.97 12.34
N LEU A 59 0.19 10.33 11.09
CA LEU A 59 -0.82 11.36 10.83
C LEU A 59 -2.20 10.95 11.38
N GLY A 60 -2.66 9.72 11.10
CA GLY A 60 -4.00 9.26 11.47
C GLY A 60 -4.16 9.02 12.97
N SER A 61 -3.21 8.32 13.61
CA SER A 61 -3.35 7.91 15.00
C SER A 61 -2.79 8.90 16.02
N LEU A 62 -1.63 9.54 15.73
CA LEU A 62 -0.93 10.39 16.70
C LEU A 62 -1.20 11.88 16.50
N VAL A 63 -1.32 12.35 15.25
CA VAL A 63 -1.51 13.78 14.94
C VAL A 63 -3.00 14.12 14.86
N TRP A 64 -3.74 13.44 14.01
CA TRP A 64 -5.18 13.68 13.83
C TRP A 64 -6.03 12.98 14.88
N GLY A 65 -5.64 11.76 15.29
CA GLY A 65 -6.33 11.00 16.32
C GLY A 65 -7.67 10.42 15.88
N VAL A 66 -7.83 10.08 14.58
CA VAL A 66 -9.07 9.46 14.05
C VAL A 66 -9.27 8.04 14.55
N TYR A 67 -8.20 7.37 14.95
CA TYR A 67 -8.21 6.10 15.69
C TYR A 67 -7.07 6.07 16.70
N ARG A 68 -7.16 5.18 17.67
CA ARG A 68 -6.15 5.03 18.73
C ARG A 68 -5.84 3.58 19.00
N TYR A 69 -4.57 3.28 19.15
CA TYR A 69 -4.10 1.98 19.58
C TYR A 69 -4.31 1.77 21.07
N ARG A 70 -4.51 0.52 21.47
CA ARG A 70 -4.84 0.10 22.84
C ARG A 70 -3.88 0.65 23.92
N MET A 71 -2.58 0.67 23.63
CA MET A 71 -1.54 1.14 24.55
C MET A 71 -1.18 2.62 24.36
N HIS A 72 -1.99 3.40 23.62
CA HIS A 72 -1.78 4.83 23.35
C HIS A 72 -0.43 5.14 22.67
N ASN A 73 0.12 4.20 21.94
CA ASN A 73 1.35 4.31 21.16
C ASN A 73 1.10 3.89 19.70
N LEU A 74 2.08 4.05 18.83
CA LEU A 74 2.12 3.38 17.54
C LEU A 74 2.87 2.05 17.71
N PRO A 75 2.19 0.88 17.67
CA PRO A 75 2.86 -0.40 17.90
C PRO A 75 3.92 -0.70 16.84
N LEU A 76 5.07 -1.22 17.27
CA LEU A 76 6.21 -1.49 16.37
C LEU A 76 5.89 -2.51 15.28
N PHE A 77 4.88 -3.35 15.45
CA PHE A 77 4.47 -4.33 14.43
C PHE A 77 3.64 -3.71 13.28
N VAL A 78 3.09 -2.50 13.47
CA VAL A 78 2.22 -1.85 12.47
C VAL A 78 2.97 -1.48 11.19
N PRO A 79 4.14 -0.79 11.23
CA PRO A 79 4.92 -0.50 10.02
C PRO A 79 5.21 -1.75 9.16
N PRO A 80 5.83 -2.82 9.69
CA PRO A 80 6.08 -4.03 8.89
C PRO A 80 4.79 -4.77 8.53
N GLY A 81 3.71 -4.64 9.33
CA GLY A 81 2.39 -5.16 9.03
C GLY A 81 1.84 -4.62 7.71
N HIS A 82 1.94 -3.32 7.48
CA HIS A 82 1.59 -2.69 6.18
C HIS A 82 2.40 -3.26 5.03
N GLY A 83 3.71 -3.48 5.23
CA GLY A 83 4.56 -4.13 4.24
C GLY A 83 4.11 -5.55 3.91
N ILE A 84 3.71 -6.33 4.92
CA ILE A 84 3.19 -7.70 4.75
C ILE A 84 1.87 -7.68 3.97
N VAL A 85 0.92 -6.82 4.36
CA VAL A 85 -0.36 -6.65 3.66
C VAL A 85 -0.15 -6.29 2.20
N TYR A 86 0.74 -5.33 1.95
CA TYR A 86 1.07 -4.89 0.59
C TYR A 86 1.73 -6.00 -0.23
N LEU A 87 2.67 -6.75 0.35
CA LEU A 87 3.29 -7.90 -0.30
C LEU A 87 2.28 -8.98 -0.64
N PHE A 88 1.38 -9.32 0.30
CA PHE A 88 0.30 -10.27 0.02
C PHE A 88 -0.64 -9.79 -1.07
N GLY A 89 -0.99 -8.51 -1.08
CA GLY A 89 -1.79 -7.89 -2.14
C GLY A 89 -1.13 -8.04 -3.52
N LEU A 90 0.17 -7.78 -3.62
CA LEU A 90 0.95 -7.95 -4.86
C LEU A 90 0.96 -9.41 -5.33
N LEU A 91 1.11 -10.37 -4.42
CA LEU A 91 1.10 -11.80 -4.74
C LEU A 91 -0.31 -12.30 -5.10
N ALA A 92 -1.33 -11.89 -4.36
CA ALA A 92 -2.72 -12.25 -4.62
C ALA A 92 -3.20 -11.72 -5.99
N ALA A 93 -2.74 -10.55 -6.40
CA ALA A 93 -3.04 -9.99 -7.72
C ALA A 93 -2.55 -10.89 -8.89
N GLN A 94 -1.56 -11.73 -8.64
CA GLN A 94 -0.97 -12.65 -9.63
C GLN A 94 -1.58 -14.06 -9.58
N THR A 95 -2.58 -14.30 -8.73
CA THR A 95 -3.16 -15.63 -8.57
C THR A 95 -3.97 -16.07 -9.80
N PRO A 96 -4.04 -17.39 -10.07
CA PRO A 96 -4.86 -17.93 -11.16
C PRO A 96 -6.34 -17.52 -11.06
N LEU A 97 -6.87 -17.33 -9.86
CA LEU A 97 -8.25 -16.89 -9.65
C LEU A 97 -8.49 -15.50 -10.25
N VAL A 98 -7.60 -14.53 -9.94
CA VAL A 98 -7.69 -13.17 -10.47
C VAL A 98 -7.52 -13.16 -11.99
N GLN A 99 -6.57 -13.94 -12.51
CA GLN A 99 -6.34 -14.08 -13.96
C GLN A 99 -7.54 -14.68 -14.68
N ARG A 100 -8.16 -15.73 -14.11
CA ARG A 100 -9.30 -16.45 -14.69
C ARG A 100 -10.58 -15.62 -14.70
N TYR A 101 -10.90 -14.95 -13.61
CA TYR A 101 -12.17 -14.22 -13.47
C TYR A 101 -12.07 -12.74 -13.86
N GLY A 102 -10.85 -12.20 -13.98
CA GLY A 102 -10.61 -10.85 -14.47
C GLY A 102 -11.45 -9.81 -13.72
N ARG A 103 -12.00 -8.86 -14.45
CA ARG A 103 -12.80 -7.74 -13.88
C ARG A 103 -14.03 -8.16 -13.06
N ARG A 104 -14.52 -9.39 -13.18
CA ARG A 104 -15.62 -9.88 -12.34
C ARG A 104 -15.26 -9.85 -10.86
N VAL A 105 -14.00 -10.13 -10.51
CA VAL A 105 -13.51 -10.01 -9.13
C VAL A 105 -13.65 -8.57 -8.63
N ALA A 106 -13.29 -7.58 -9.46
CA ALA A 106 -13.42 -6.17 -9.07
C ALA A 106 -14.88 -5.78 -8.80
N TYR A 107 -15.83 -6.23 -9.63
CA TYR A 107 -17.25 -5.95 -9.42
C TYR A 107 -17.81 -6.63 -8.17
N VAL A 108 -17.39 -7.86 -7.86
CA VAL A 108 -17.78 -8.55 -6.62
C VAL A 108 -17.26 -7.80 -5.40
N VAL A 109 -15.98 -7.40 -5.43
CA VAL A 109 -15.38 -6.63 -4.33
C VAL A 109 -16.03 -5.27 -4.17
N LEU A 110 -16.34 -4.57 -5.27
CA LEU A 110 -17.06 -3.30 -5.24
C LEU A 110 -18.47 -3.48 -4.67
N GLY A 111 -19.18 -4.53 -5.05
CA GLY A 111 -20.49 -4.89 -4.50
C GLY A 111 -20.43 -5.09 -2.99
N GLY A 112 -19.44 -5.85 -2.51
CA GLY A 112 -19.23 -6.05 -1.06
C GLY A 112 -18.91 -4.75 -0.32
N ALA A 113 -18.02 -3.92 -0.87
CA ALA A 113 -17.67 -2.61 -0.32
C ALA A 113 -18.88 -1.68 -0.26
N SER A 114 -19.67 -1.62 -1.35
CA SER A 114 -20.90 -0.80 -1.41
C SER A 114 -21.95 -1.27 -0.43
N THR A 115 -22.13 -2.59 -0.30
CA THR A 115 -23.06 -3.17 0.68
C THR A 115 -22.64 -2.81 2.10
N TRP A 116 -21.36 -2.96 2.43
CA TRP A 116 -20.86 -2.60 3.77
C TRP A 116 -21.03 -1.10 4.04
N ALA A 117 -20.70 -0.23 3.09
CA ALA A 117 -20.94 1.21 3.24
C ALA A 117 -22.44 1.54 3.44
N ALA A 118 -23.33 0.93 2.65
CA ALA A 118 -24.77 1.10 2.79
C ALA A 118 -25.27 0.63 4.16
N LEU A 119 -24.80 -0.52 4.63
CA LEU A 119 -25.13 -1.03 5.96
C LEU A 119 -24.61 -0.11 7.07
N GLY A 120 -23.42 0.47 6.91
CA GLY A 120 -22.83 1.45 7.83
C GLY A 120 -23.64 2.74 7.97
N LEU A 121 -24.35 3.12 6.91
CA LEU A 121 -25.24 4.29 6.91
C LEU A 121 -26.67 3.98 7.37
N THR A 122 -27.10 2.73 7.39
CA THR A 122 -28.51 2.36 7.59
C THR A 122 -28.73 1.44 8.81
N LEU A 123 -28.36 0.18 8.71
CA LEU A 123 -28.67 -0.84 9.71
C LEU A 123 -27.66 -0.92 10.84
N LEU A 124 -26.36 -0.80 10.57
CA LEU A 124 -25.32 -0.91 11.60
C LEU A 124 -25.47 0.18 12.68
N PRO A 125 -25.85 1.43 12.38
CA PRO A 125 -26.11 2.43 13.42
C PRO A 125 -27.15 2.01 14.45
N LEU A 126 -28.15 1.23 14.06
CA LEU A 126 -29.21 0.74 14.96
C LEU A 126 -28.68 -0.26 16.01
N VAL A 127 -27.60 -1.00 15.65
CA VAL A 127 -27.01 -2.02 16.52
C VAL A 127 -25.78 -1.48 17.25
N THR A 128 -24.94 -0.69 16.57
CA THR A 128 -23.66 -0.23 17.10
C THR A 128 -23.73 1.16 17.74
N GLY A 129 -24.80 1.93 17.49
CA GLY A 129 -24.89 3.34 17.84
C GLY A 129 -23.94 4.26 17.04
N ARG A 130 -23.32 3.75 15.95
CA ARG A 130 -22.32 4.48 15.16
C ARG A 130 -22.76 4.64 13.71
N PHE A 131 -22.88 5.88 13.26
CA PHE A 131 -23.14 6.23 11.87
C PHE A 131 -21.82 6.32 11.09
N ASP A 132 -21.65 5.52 10.03
CA ASP A 132 -20.38 5.36 9.34
C ASP A 132 -20.29 6.19 8.06
N LEU A 133 -20.33 7.52 8.20
CA LEU A 133 -20.14 8.42 7.06
C LEU A 133 -18.68 8.40 6.57
N GLN A 134 -17.70 8.27 7.48
CA GLN A 134 -16.28 8.25 7.13
C GLN A 134 -15.95 7.08 6.19
N GLY A 135 -16.43 5.87 6.51
CA GLY A 135 -16.23 4.70 5.65
C GLY A 135 -16.94 4.85 4.31
N ALA A 136 -18.16 5.38 4.29
CA ALA A 136 -18.91 5.61 3.06
C ALA A 136 -18.22 6.63 2.14
N LEU A 137 -17.60 7.68 2.67
CA LEU A 137 -16.84 8.66 1.90
C LEU A 137 -15.57 8.08 1.25
N CYS A 138 -15.04 6.96 1.77
CA CYS A 138 -13.92 6.25 1.12
C CYS A 138 -14.37 5.48 -0.13
N LEU A 139 -15.67 5.13 -0.25
CA LEU A 139 -16.19 4.32 -1.36
C LEU A 139 -15.96 4.93 -2.76
N PRO A 140 -16.22 6.20 -3.03
CA PRO A 140 -15.96 6.80 -4.36
C PRO A 140 -14.49 6.72 -4.76
N VAL A 141 -13.58 6.97 -3.82
CA VAL A 141 -12.13 6.88 -4.06
C VAL A 141 -11.75 5.44 -4.39
N PHE A 142 -12.17 4.50 -3.58
CA PHE A 142 -11.92 3.08 -3.81
C PHE A 142 -12.49 2.60 -5.15
N ALA A 143 -13.74 2.96 -5.46
CA ALA A 143 -14.40 2.60 -6.71
C ALA A 143 -13.64 3.16 -7.94
N TYR A 144 -13.19 4.40 -7.86
CA TYR A 144 -12.39 5.00 -8.94
C TYR A 144 -11.12 4.19 -9.21
N PHE A 145 -10.32 3.91 -8.19
CA PHE A 145 -9.09 3.14 -8.34
C PHE A 145 -9.36 1.69 -8.80
N LEU A 146 -10.36 1.05 -8.23
CA LEU A 146 -10.73 -0.32 -8.56
C LEU A 146 -11.21 -0.46 -10.02
N LEU A 147 -11.94 0.53 -10.54
CA LEU A 147 -12.51 0.48 -11.89
C LEU A 147 -11.59 1.05 -12.96
N ARG A 148 -10.72 2.01 -12.63
CA ARG A 148 -9.93 2.76 -13.61
C ARG A 148 -8.45 2.40 -13.62
N SER A 149 -7.89 1.94 -12.51
CA SER A 149 -6.47 1.62 -12.43
C SER A 149 -6.15 0.26 -13.09
N PRO A 150 -5.01 0.13 -13.76
CA PRO A 150 -4.48 -1.18 -14.17
C PRO A 150 -4.10 -2.06 -12.96
N ARG A 151 -3.88 -1.46 -11.79
CA ARG A 151 -3.55 -2.15 -10.54
C ARG A 151 -4.80 -2.60 -9.75
N TRP A 152 -5.98 -2.62 -10.36
CA TRP A 152 -7.22 -3.06 -9.73
C TRP A 152 -7.11 -4.43 -9.01
N PRO A 153 -6.32 -5.43 -9.49
CA PRO A 153 -6.20 -6.69 -8.77
C PRO A 153 -5.56 -6.54 -7.40
N LEU A 154 -4.54 -5.66 -7.30
CA LEU A 154 -3.92 -5.30 -6.03
C LEU A 154 -4.94 -4.68 -5.08
N PHE A 155 -5.72 -3.70 -5.55
CA PHE A 155 -6.71 -3.03 -4.70
C PHE A 155 -7.83 -3.94 -4.26
N ALA A 156 -8.30 -4.85 -5.14
CA ALA A 156 -9.29 -5.86 -4.78
C ALA A 156 -8.76 -6.80 -3.68
N ALA A 157 -7.52 -7.28 -3.82
CA ALA A 157 -6.90 -8.16 -2.84
C ALA A 157 -6.66 -7.45 -1.50
N ILE A 158 -6.08 -6.24 -1.53
CA ILE A 158 -5.81 -5.45 -0.32
C ILE A 158 -7.11 -5.12 0.40
N PHE A 159 -8.18 -4.77 -0.32
CA PHE A 159 -9.48 -4.49 0.30
C PHE A 159 -9.95 -5.66 1.17
N ILE A 160 -9.89 -6.89 0.66
CA ILE A 160 -10.29 -8.08 1.42
C ILE A 160 -9.39 -8.28 2.64
N ILE A 161 -8.06 -8.18 2.45
CA ILE A 161 -7.07 -8.41 3.52
C ILE A 161 -7.22 -7.36 4.63
N VAL A 162 -7.34 -6.10 4.26
CA VAL A 162 -7.44 -5.00 5.23
C VAL A 162 -8.80 -4.97 5.90
N SER A 163 -9.88 -5.35 5.20
CA SER A 163 -11.19 -5.51 5.83
C SER A 163 -11.16 -6.58 6.93
N GLU A 164 -10.51 -7.74 6.67
CA GLU A 164 -10.28 -8.77 7.70
C GLU A 164 -9.45 -8.22 8.86
N LEU A 165 -8.35 -7.52 8.55
CA LEU A 165 -7.47 -6.90 9.54
C LEU A 165 -8.19 -5.89 10.42
N GLU A 166 -8.98 -5.00 9.84
CA GLU A 166 -9.75 -3.98 10.56
C GLU A 166 -10.83 -4.60 11.47
N ILE A 167 -11.57 -5.60 10.97
CA ILE A 167 -12.57 -6.30 11.76
C ILE A 167 -11.89 -7.04 12.93
N CYS A 168 -10.80 -7.78 12.69
CA CYS A 168 -10.08 -8.47 13.75
C CYS A 168 -9.48 -7.50 14.76
N GLY A 169 -8.79 -6.45 14.30
CA GLY A 169 -8.11 -5.51 15.17
C GLY A 169 -9.05 -4.73 16.07
N THR A 170 -10.18 -4.28 15.55
CA THR A 170 -11.21 -3.60 16.35
C THR A 170 -11.97 -4.56 17.27
N SER A 171 -12.25 -5.81 16.83
CA SER A 171 -12.92 -6.82 17.63
C SER A 171 -12.05 -7.32 18.79
N PHE A 172 -10.74 -7.46 18.58
CA PHE A 172 -9.79 -7.84 19.64
C PHE A 172 -9.38 -6.66 20.54
N GLY A 173 -9.79 -5.42 20.16
CA GLY A 173 -9.47 -4.22 20.92
C GLY A 173 -8.02 -3.74 20.75
N ASN A 174 -7.31 -4.12 19.67
CA ASN A 174 -5.96 -3.63 19.38
C ASN A 174 -5.95 -2.13 19.08
N TRP A 175 -6.98 -1.64 18.38
CA TRP A 175 -7.29 -0.23 18.17
C TRP A 175 -8.80 0.01 18.09
N TYR A 176 -9.18 1.26 18.19
CA TYR A 176 -10.55 1.70 18.02
C TYR A 176 -10.61 3.01 17.25
N TRP A 177 -11.59 3.14 16.38
CA TRP A 177 -11.88 4.35 15.64
C TRP A 177 -12.71 5.30 16.50
N MET A 178 -12.41 6.59 16.45
CA MET A 178 -13.19 7.58 17.17
C MET A 178 -14.62 7.64 16.60
N PRO A 179 -15.65 7.77 17.44
CA PRO A 179 -17.05 7.86 16.95
C PRO A 179 -17.27 9.02 15.99
N VAL A 180 -16.50 10.08 16.18
CA VAL A 180 -16.48 11.29 15.34
C VAL A 180 -15.04 11.65 15.10
N ALA A 181 -14.65 11.79 13.83
CA ALA A 181 -13.28 12.16 13.47
C ALA A 181 -12.97 13.58 13.99
N PRO A 182 -11.87 13.76 14.74
CA PRO A 182 -11.43 15.09 15.17
C PRO A 182 -11.23 16.01 13.92
N TRP A 183 -11.39 17.33 14.14
CA TRP A 183 -11.28 18.40 13.14
C TRP A 183 -12.39 18.42 12.07
N THR A 184 -12.76 17.28 11.49
CA THR A 184 -13.78 17.20 10.44
C THR A 184 -15.18 16.97 10.96
N HIS A 185 -15.33 16.49 12.19
CA HIS A 185 -16.60 16.11 12.82
C HIS A 185 -17.41 15.07 12.03
N ILE A 186 -16.73 14.27 11.18
CA ILE A 186 -17.35 13.20 10.39
C ILE A 186 -17.57 11.97 11.28
N PRO A 187 -18.82 11.45 11.39
CA PRO A 187 -19.11 10.22 12.11
C PRO A 187 -18.44 9.00 11.48
N SER A 188 -18.00 8.05 12.31
CA SER A 188 -17.23 6.89 11.89
C SER A 188 -17.70 5.60 12.52
N GLY A 189 -17.70 4.53 11.73
CA GLY A 189 -17.82 3.15 12.21
C GLY A 189 -16.60 2.70 13.04
N ASN A 190 -16.66 1.46 13.53
CA ASN A 190 -15.53 0.82 14.20
C ASN A 190 -15.48 -0.67 13.83
N PRO A 191 -14.76 -1.01 12.74
CA PRO A 191 -14.02 -0.10 11.85
C PRO A 191 -14.94 0.64 10.84
N PRO A 192 -14.43 1.73 10.19
CA PRO A 192 -15.11 2.35 9.07
C PRO A 192 -15.17 1.38 7.87
N SER A 193 -16.33 1.31 7.18
CA SER A 193 -16.64 0.23 6.22
C SER A 193 -15.69 0.09 5.04
N VAL A 194 -15.25 1.18 4.42
CA VAL A 194 -14.40 1.14 3.21
C VAL A 194 -13.02 1.77 3.46
N ILE A 195 -12.59 1.82 4.72
CA ILE A 195 -11.28 2.40 5.08
C ILE A 195 -10.11 1.68 4.38
N ALA A 196 -10.27 0.39 4.10
CA ALA A 196 -9.32 -0.38 3.30
C ALA A 196 -9.05 0.25 1.92
N GLY A 197 -9.98 1.04 1.39
CA GLY A 197 -9.79 1.85 0.19
C GLY A 197 -8.70 2.91 0.31
N GLY A 198 -8.33 3.31 1.53
CA GLY A 198 -7.21 4.21 1.79
C GLY A 198 -5.86 3.69 1.27
N TYR A 199 -5.71 2.38 1.15
CA TYR A 199 -4.51 1.78 0.53
C TYR A 199 -4.31 2.16 -0.94
N CYS A 200 -5.36 2.55 -1.65
CA CYS A 200 -5.22 3.09 -3.01
C CYS A 200 -4.37 4.37 -3.01
N VAL A 201 -4.56 5.22 -1.99
CA VAL A 201 -3.78 6.46 -1.81
C VAL A 201 -2.36 6.13 -1.36
N ILE A 202 -2.20 5.16 -0.47
CA ILE A 202 -0.87 4.67 -0.05
C ILE A 202 -0.10 4.16 -1.27
N ASP A 203 -0.70 3.30 -2.11
CA ASP A 203 -0.06 2.77 -3.32
C ASP A 203 0.33 3.88 -4.30
N ALA A 204 -0.57 4.83 -4.56
CA ALA A 204 -0.27 5.98 -5.41
C ALA A 204 0.92 6.78 -4.86
N THR A 205 0.97 7.02 -3.55
CA THR A 205 2.08 7.73 -2.88
C THR A 205 3.39 6.92 -2.98
N VAL A 206 3.35 5.60 -2.83
CA VAL A 206 4.51 4.70 -3.00
C VAL A 206 5.07 4.83 -4.41
N LEU A 207 4.21 4.81 -5.44
CA LEU A 207 4.65 4.92 -6.84
C LEU A 207 5.24 6.31 -7.14
N ILE A 208 4.63 7.37 -6.62
CA ILE A 208 5.15 8.74 -6.74
C ILE A 208 6.52 8.85 -6.05
N ALA A 209 6.67 8.34 -4.83
CA ALA A 209 7.93 8.37 -4.10
C ALA A 209 9.06 7.64 -4.86
N LEU A 210 8.77 6.47 -5.41
CA LEU A 210 9.73 5.71 -6.22
C LEU A 210 10.06 6.41 -7.54
N TRP A 211 9.10 7.07 -8.17
CA TRP A 211 9.32 7.85 -9.37
C TRP A 211 10.23 9.05 -9.08
N LEU A 212 9.94 9.84 -8.05
CA LEU A 212 10.77 10.97 -7.62
C LEU A 212 12.20 10.54 -7.29
N TYR A 213 12.37 9.41 -6.59
CA TYR A 213 13.68 8.85 -6.30
C TYR A 213 14.48 8.52 -7.58
N ARG A 214 13.83 7.88 -8.56
CA ARG A 214 14.47 7.55 -9.85
C ARG A 214 14.85 8.79 -10.65
N VAL A 215 13.98 9.81 -10.68
CA VAL A 215 14.24 11.07 -11.38
C VAL A 215 15.39 11.83 -10.70
N GLY A 216 15.38 11.90 -9.37
CA GLY A 216 16.43 12.54 -8.59
C GLY A 216 17.80 11.88 -8.83
N LEU A 217 17.88 10.54 -8.81
CA LEU A 217 19.11 9.82 -9.12
C LEU A 217 19.63 10.11 -10.53
N LYS A 218 18.74 10.10 -11.56
CA LYS A 218 19.14 10.42 -12.94
C LYS A 218 19.73 11.82 -13.03
N THR A 219 19.11 12.81 -12.40
CA THR A 219 19.57 14.21 -12.39
C THR A 219 20.95 14.34 -11.74
N ILE A 220 21.16 13.67 -10.59
CA ILE A 220 22.46 13.65 -9.90
C ILE A 220 23.55 13.00 -10.77
N MET A 221 23.26 11.83 -11.35
CA MET A 221 24.21 11.14 -12.23
C MET A 221 24.57 11.97 -13.46
N THR A 222 23.61 12.63 -14.09
CA THR A 222 23.86 13.52 -15.23
C THR A 222 24.76 14.68 -14.83
N ARG A 223 24.55 15.31 -13.69
CA ARG A 223 25.42 16.38 -13.18
C ARG A 223 26.84 15.90 -12.94
N ILE A 224 27.02 14.74 -12.29
CA ILE A 224 28.35 14.16 -12.02
C ILE A 224 29.10 13.86 -13.34
N THR A 225 28.38 13.36 -14.35
CA THR A 225 28.97 13.04 -15.65
C THR A 225 29.39 14.32 -16.41
N THR A 226 28.55 15.36 -16.33
CA THR A 226 28.83 16.65 -17.00
C THR A 226 29.97 17.41 -16.34
N THR A 227 30.16 17.27 -15.02
CA THR A 227 31.30 17.92 -14.31
C THR A 227 32.64 17.17 -14.46
N ARG A 228 32.62 15.92 -14.97
CA ARG A 228 33.86 15.12 -15.15
C ARG A 228 34.52 15.23 -16.52
N ILE A 229 34.07 16.10 -17.41
CA ILE A 229 34.79 16.34 -18.68
C ILE A 229 35.44 17.72 -18.61
N PRO A 230 36.68 17.85 -18.14
CA PRO A 230 37.53 18.98 -18.51
C PRO A 230 37.92 18.76 -19.97
N SER A 231 37.46 19.64 -20.83
CA SER A 231 37.95 19.70 -22.21
C SER A 231 39.39 20.21 -22.21
N THR A 232 40.36 19.31 -22.02
CA THR A 232 41.77 19.60 -22.29
C THR A 232 42.33 18.46 -23.12
N GLY A 233 42.21 18.63 -24.43
CA GLY A 233 42.93 17.79 -25.39
C GLY A 233 42.80 18.40 -26.79
N PRO A 234 43.92 18.59 -27.54
CA PRO A 234 43.88 19.23 -28.85
C PRO A 234 43.13 18.35 -29.87
N SER A 235 42.36 19.04 -30.71
CA SER A 235 41.61 18.46 -31.82
C SER A 235 42.54 17.70 -32.79
N VAL A 236 42.58 16.37 -32.68
CA VAL A 236 43.10 15.53 -33.76
C VAL A 236 41.96 15.32 -34.75
N ARG A 237 42.04 16.00 -35.91
CA ARG A 237 41.24 15.68 -37.09
C ARG A 237 41.61 14.29 -37.58
N LEU A 238 40.78 13.30 -37.37
CA LEU A 238 40.86 12.04 -38.10
C LEU A 238 39.88 12.05 -39.24
N LEU A 239 40.46 11.91 -40.43
CA LEU A 239 39.83 11.82 -41.74
C LEU A 239 38.77 10.71 -41.78
N SER A 240 37.65 11.03 -42.39
CA SER A 240 36.55 10.16 -42.75
C SER A 240 36.99 8.95 -43.56
N ALA A 241 36.72 7.76 -43.12
CA ALA A 241 36.55 6.59 -43.96
C ALA A 241 35.07 6.21 -43.93
N ARG A 242 34.38 6.48 -45.04
CA ARG A 242 33.07 5.95 -45.35
C ARG A 242 33.13 4.43 -45.40
N ARG A 243 32.34 3.74 -44.62
CA ARG A 243 31.87 2.39 -44.92
C ARG A 243 30.34 2.41 -44.84
N THR A 244 29.76 2.27 -46.00
CA THR A 244 28.38 1.83 -46.22
C THR A 244 28.27 0.39 -45.77
N CYS A 245 27.34 0.10 -44.89
CA CYS A 245 26.75 -1.24 -44.76
C CYS A 245 25.25 -1.10 -44.43
N SER A 246 24.53 -1.81 -45.23
CA SER A 246 23.12 -2.01 -45.43
C SER A 246 22.27 -2.23 -44.19
N ASP A 247 21.08 -1.70 -44.33
CA ASP A 247 19.87 -1.88 -43.53
C ASP A 247 19.53 -3.35 -43.30
N GLU A 248 19.28 -3.72 -42.05
CA GLU A 248 18.49 -4.86 -41.71
C GLU A 248 17.47 -4.40 -40.67
N GLU A 249 16.22 -4.29 -41.13
CA GLU A 249 15.02 -4.05 -40.35
C GLU A 249 14.85 -5.17 -39.32
N VAL A 250 14.89 -4.86 -38.05
CA VAL A 250 14.33 -5.71 -36.99
C VAL A 250 13.14 -5.00 -36.37
N SER A 251 11.98 -5.57 -36.67
CA SER A 251 10.66 -5.22 -36.14
C SER A 251 10.62 -5.27 -34.62
N PRO A 252 10.09 -4.26 -33.95
CA PRO A 252 9.81 -4.32 -32.50
C PRO A 252 8.41 -4.85 -32.26
N ALA A 253 8.29 -6.12 -31.92
CA ALA A 253 7.09 -6.66 -31.32
C ALA A 253 7.37 -7.04 -29.84
N SER A 254 6.43 -6.66 -28.97
CA SER A 254 6.27 -7.06 -27.57
C SER A 254 7.15 -6.39 -26.51
N ALA A 255 6.73 -5.21 -26.07
CA ALA A 255 7.00 -4.70 -24.72
C ALA A 255 5.77 -3.97 -24.18
N ASN A 256 4.76 -4.72 -23.85
CA ASN A 256 3.67 -4.26 -22.97
C ASN A 256 3.42 -5.33 -21.92
N LEU A 257 3.20 -4.85 -20.69
CA LEU A 257 2.86 -5.57 -19.45
C LEU A 257 4.06 -5.78 -18.51
N ILE A 258 4.30 -4.81 -17.64
CA ILE A 258 4.20 -4.96 -16.16
C ILE A 258 4.20 -3.54 -15.56
#